data_88890a8734729a686b3bf65a011d3453
#
_entry.id   88890a8734729a686b3bf65a011d3453
#
_cell.length_a   1.000
_cell.length_b   1.000
_cell.length_c   1.000
_cell.angle_alpha   90.00
_cell.angle_beta   90.00
_cell.angle_gamma   90.00
#
_symmetry.space_group_name_H-M   'P 1'
#
loop_
_entity.id
_entity.type
_entity.pdbx_description
1 polymer ?
#
loop_
_entity_poly.entity_id
_entity_poly.type
_entity_poly.pdbx_seq_one_letter_code
_entity_poly.pdbx_strand_id
1 'polypeptide(L)'
;MTSSDHTSLGYALGRLAGAIRFASPETRKVASLATVADAWRAYRRDAGIGEVGPAHQPFTDTLSILLTDDPRRDAVVLWLAAHGGPPIADAATVVVRMVNATRGFETDALALLNAAQDAVTQAVADGPLAGACGLAYVGLDHPLHGLARAAAAVDLLIRAPDFAEGAGHEALLSLPSRSIRHYIASEPAGCWALNLVLVARGIVPPVTGIIPRTVFRLDLADAERATALVAHSNREALAAFTNFERMESVLGRGRDALVGLSRNARAVQAWTLLVALGPTTRKQLTHALGLSRAGADIQARALAAAGLAVLGTGGLVTPALPVSPPSPSASLDHGPLCAAAADLDIAMAQIDRLLTRAR
;
A
#
# COMPACT_ATOMS: atom_id res chain seq x y z
N MET A 1 18.40 -19.21 3.15
CA MET A 1 17.52 -18.69 2.09
C MET A 1 17.54 -19.69 0.96
N THR A 2 16.40 -20.21 0.54
CA THR A 2 16.33 -21.24 -0.50
C THR A 2 16.22 -20.57 -1.89
N SER A 3 16.75 -21.23 -2.94
CA SER A 3 16.58 -20.80 -4.34
C SER A 3 15.09 -20.64 -4.71
N SER A 4 14.20 -21.34 -4.02
CA SER A 4 12.75 -21.30 -4.17
C SER A 4 12.14 -19.91 -3.85
N ASP A 5 12.66 -19.22 -2.84
CA ASP A 5 12.09 -17.94 -2.39
C ASP A 5 12.32 -16.83 -3.42
N HIS A 6 13.50 -16.79 -4.05
CA HIS A 6 13.81 -15.83 -5.13
C HIS A 6 13.00 -16.11 -6.39
N THR A 7 12.78 -17.39 -6.72
CA THR A 7 11.97 -17.79 -7.87
C THR A 7 10.52 -17.35 -7.68
N SER A 8 9.96 -17.55 -6.49
CA SER A 8 8.60 -17.12 -6.14
C SER A 8 8.44 -15.61 -6.27
N LEU A 9 9.38 -14.83 -5.71
CA LEU A 9 9.38 -13.37 -5.80
C LEU A 9 9.53 -12.87 -7.24
N GLY A 10 10.47 -13.45 -8.01
CA GLY A 10 10.65 -13.11 -9.42
C GLY A 10 9.39 -13.38 -10.24
N TYR A 11 8.70 -14.49 -9.96
CA TYR A 11 7.43 -14.82 -10.58
C TYR A 11 6.32 -13.81 -10.21
N ALA A 12 6.18 -13.46 -8.93
CA ALA A 12 5.18 -12.50 -8.47
C ALA A 12 5.37 -11.11 -9.10
N LEU A 13 6.60 -10.59 -9.09
CA LEU A 13 6.94 -9.30 -9.71
C LEU A 13 6.77 -9.35 -11.23
N GLY A 14 7.18 -10.44 -11.88
CA GLY A 14 7.04 -10.62 -13.33
C GLY A 14 5.59 -10.67 -13.78
N ARG A 15 4.71 -11.37 -13.03
CA ARG A 15 3.26 -11.38 -13.28
C ARG A 15 2.67 -9.99 -13.18
N LEU A 16 2.98 -9.26 -12.11
CA LEU A 16 2.48 -7.90 -11.91
C LEU A 16 2.96 -6.96 -13.01
N ALA A 17 4.25 -6.95 -13.33
CA ALA A 17 4.82 -6.13 -14.38
C ALA A 17 4.20 -6.45 -15.76
N GLY A 18 4.02 -7.73 -16.07
CA GLY A 18 3.36 -8.19 -17.28
C GLY A 18 1.90 -7.74 -17.36
N ALA A 19 1.13 -7.94 -16.29
CA ALA A 19 -0.26 -7.53 -16.21
C ALA A 19 -0.43 -6.02 -16.47
N ILE A 20 0.40 -5.18 -15.85
CA ILE A 20 0.36 -3.73 -16.04
C ILE A 20 0.78 -3.33 -17.46
N ARG A 21 1.82 -3.98 -18.01
CA ARG A 21 2.33 -3.69 -19.36
C ARG A 21 1.27 -3.92 -20.44
N PHE A 22 0.48 -5.00 -20.30
CA PHE A 22 -0.54 -5.39 -21.28
C PHE A 22 -1.93 -4.86 -20.94
N ALA A 23 -2.10 -4.18 -19.81
CA ALA A 23 -3.36 -3.57 -19.43
C ALA A 23 -3.76 -2.42 -20.38
N SER A 24 -5.07 -2.13 -20.43
CA SER A 24 -5.60 -0.98 -21.16
C SER A 24 -5.03 0.34 -20.59
N PRO A 25 -4.96 1.42 -21.39
CA PRO A 25 -4.56 2.73 -20.88
C PRO A 25 -5.39 3.20 -19.69
N GLU A 26 -6.68 2.87 -19.67
CA GLU A 26 -7.60 3.17 -18.59
C GLU A 26 -7.22 2.40 -17.31
N THR A 27 -7.00 1.08 -17.42
CA THR A 27 -6.57 0.24 -16.29
C THR A 27 -5.23 0.73 -15.73
N ARG A 28 -4.28 1.10 -16.58
CA ARG A 28 -2.99 1.68 -16.14
C ARG A 28 -3.16 2.98 -15.38
N LYS A 29 -4.08 3.86 -15.83
CA LYS A 29 -4.39 5.11 -15.11
C LYS A 29 -4.99 4.83 -13.72
N VAL A 30 -5.90 3.85 -13.63
CA VAL A 30 -6.48 3.44 -12.33
C VAL A 30 -5.41 2.86 -11.43
N ALA A 31 -4.52 2.02 -11.97
CA ALA A 31 -3.40 1.46 -11.22
C ALA A 31 -2.47 2.55 -10.65
N SER A 32 -2.17 3.59 -11.44
CA SER A 32 -1.35 4.71 -10.95
C SER A 32 -2.04 5.50 -9.83
N LEU A 33 -3.35 5.74 -9.94
CA LEU A 33 -4.13 6.37 -8.88
C LEU A 33 -4.16 5.51 -7.61
N ALA A 34 -4.38 4.21 -7.75
CA ALA A 34 -4.35 3.25 -6.64
C ALA A 34 -2.96 3.22 -5.98
N THR A 35 -1.88 3.26 -6.79
CA THR A 35 -0.51 3.34 -6.29
C THR A 35 -0.28 4.58 -5.40
N VAL A 36 -0.83 5.74 -5.76
CA VAL A 36 -0.73 6.95 -4.92
C VAL A 36 -1.46 6.75 -3.58
N ALA A 37 -2.65 6.13 -3.59
CA ALA A 37 -3.37 5.82 -2.36
C ALA A 37 -2.64 4.78 -1.50
N ASP A 38 -2.04 3.78 -2.13
CA ASP A 38 -1.26 2.73 -1.44
C ASP A 38 0.06 3.29 -0.91
N ALA A 39 0.70 4.24 -1.61
CA ALA A 39 1.88 4.96 -1.12
C ALA A 39 1.58 5.73 0.17
N TRP A 40 0.41 6.37 0.27
CA TRP A 40 -0.05 6.98 1.52
C TRP A 40 -0.22 5.96 2.65
N ARG A 41 -0.80 4.78 2.36
CA ARG A 41 -0.96 3.71 3.37
C ARG A 41 0.40 3.16 3.82
N ALA A 42 1.31 2.93 2.86
CA ALA A 42 2.67 2.49 3.15
C ALA A 42 3.42 3.53 4.00
N TYR A 43 3.33 4.81 3.62
CA TYR A 43 3.91 5.91 4.40
C TYR A 43 3.42 5.91 5.86
N ARG A 44 2.10 5.81 6.08
CA ARG A 44 1.54 5.76 7.44
C ARG A 44 2.08 4.60 8.24
N ARG A 45 2.14 3.42 7.64
CA ARG A 45 2.68 2.20 8.28
C ARG A 45 4.15 2.37 8.63
N ASP A 46 4.94 2.81 7.68
CA ASP A 46 6.40 2.90 7.80
C ASP A 46 6.82 4.07 8.70
N ALA A 47 6.03 5.14 8.77
CA ALA A 47 6.21 6.27 9.68
C ALA A 47 5.51 6.09 11.05
N GLY A 48 4.92 4.93 11.33
CA GLY A 48 4.29 4.64 12.63
C GLY A 48 3.08 5.50 12.97
N ILE A 49 2.35 5.96 11.95
CA ILE A 49 1.23 6.89 12.12
C ILE A 49 -0.09 6.11 12.32
N GLY A 50 -0.53 6.01 13.56
CA GLY A 50 -1.82 5.40 13.93
C GLY A 50 -1.83 3.87 13.82
N GLU A 51 -2.93 3.24 14.27
CA GLU A 51 -3.14 1.81 14.10
C GLU A 51 -3.28 1.48 12.61
N VAL A 52 -2.31 0.74 12.11
CA VAL A 52 -2.35 0.21 10.75
C VAL A 52 -3.09 -1.11 10.81
N GLY A 53 -4.35 -1.11 10.44
CA GLY A 53 -5.07 -2.34 10.13
C GLY A 53 -4.32 -3.12 9.03
N PRO A 54 -4.68 -4.39 8.78
CA PRO A 54 -3.97 -5.22 7.78
C PRO A 54 -3.88 -4.47 6.44
N ALA A 55 -2.67 -4.42 5.90
CA ALA A 55 -2.26 -3.57 4.76
C ALA A 55 -3.12 -3.71 3.48
N HIS A 56 -3.99 -4.70 3.44
CA HIS A 56 -4.72 -5.11 2.24
C HIS A 56 -6.25 -5.08 2.37
N GLN A 57 -6.80 -4.25 3.27
CA GLN A 57 -8.24 -3.93 3.20
C GLN A 57 -8.42 -2.63 2.41
N PRO A 58 -8.52 -2.68 1.07
CA PRO A 58 -8.48 -1.49 0.20
C PRO A 58 -9.67 -0.56 0.37
N PHE A 59 -10.66 -0.92 1.20
CA PHE A 59 -11.95 -0.22 1.26
C PHE A 59 -12.45 0.06 2.67
N THR A 60 -11.57 0.03 3.69
CA THR A 60 -11.96 0.52 5.02
C THR A 60 -11.87 2.04 5.04
N ASP A 61 -12.97 2.70 5.35
CA ASP A 61 -13.16 4.16 5.28
C ASP A 61 -12.10 4.96 6.06
N THR A 62 -11.57 4.42 7.14
CA THR A 62 -10.62 5.11 8.03
C THR A 62 -9.24 5.35 7.42
N LEU A 63 -8.89 4.68 6.34
CA LEU A 63 -7.58 4.80 5.68
C LEU A 63 -7.66 5.43 4.28
N SER A 64 -8.83 5.90 3.87
CA SER A 64 -8.99 6.54 2.57
C SER A 64 -8.16 7.82 2.51
N ILE A 65 -7.30 7.89 1.48
CA ILE A 65 -6.48 9.09 1.19
C ILE A 65 -7.35 10.34 1.00
N LEU A 66 -8.58 10.18 0.56
CA LEU A 66 -9.49 11.28 0.27
C LEU A 66 -10.26 11.77 1.50
N LEU A 67 -10.43 10.93 2.53
CA LEU A 67 -11.27 11.23 3.68
C LEU A 67 -10.47 11.53 4.96
N THR A 68 -9.17 11.32 4.95
CA THR A 68 -8.30 11.66 6.08
C THR A 68 -8.05 13.16 6.17
N ASP A 69 -8.01 13.69 7.39
CA ASP A 69 -7.62 15.09 7.68
C ASP A 69 -6.14 15.23 8.08
N ASP A 70 -5.35 14.17 7.94
CA ASP A 70 -3.93 14.18 8.29
C ASP A 70 -3.13 15.09 7.32
N PRO A 71 -2.47 16.16 7.81
CA PRO A 71 -1.73 17.10 6.97
C PRO A 71 -0.53 16.45 6.25
N ARG A 72 -0.04 15.32 6.76
CA ARG A 72 1.06 14.55 6.13
C ARG A 72 0.61 13.88 4.83
N ARG A 73 -0.70 13.63 4.65
CA ARG A 73 -1.26 13.21 3.37
C ARG A 73 -0.95 14.24 2.28
N ASP A 74 -1.14 15.52 2.58
CA ASP A 74 -0.88 16.60 1.62
C ASP A 74 0.58 16.60 1.19
N ALA A 75 1.49 16.42 2.16
CA ALA A 75 2.93 16.36 1.89
C ALA A 75 3.30 15.20 0.97
N VAL A 76 2.76 14.00 1.23
CA VAL A 76 3.00 12.81 0.38
C VAL A 76 2.52 13.05 -1.05
N VAL A 77 1.28 13.53 -1.24
CA VAL A 77 0.73 13.68 -2.59
C VAL A 77 1.38 14.83 -3.36
N LEU A 78 1.72 15.94 -2.70
CA LEU A 78 2.45 17.05 -3.31
C LEU A 78 3.85 16.62 -3.73
N TRP A 79 4.54 15.86 -2.88
CA TRP A 79 5.87 15.36 -3.20
C TRP A 79 5.85 14.38 -4.38
N LEU A 80 4.90 13.45 -4.42
CA LEU A 80 4.71 12.52 -5.54
C LEU A 80 4.35 13.26 -6.84
N ALA A 81 3.55 14.33 -6.76
CA ALA A 81 3.20 15.14 -7.93
C ALA A 81 4.42 15.90 -8.49
N ALA A 82 5.34 16.33 -7.63
CA ALA A 82 6.54 17.06 -8.02
C ALA A 82 7.70 16.18 -8.50
N HIS A 83 7.86 14.98 -7.92
CA HIS A 83 9.06 14.15 -8.11
C HIS A 83 8.76 12.78 -8.76
N GLY A 84 7.48 12.43 -8.94
CA GLY A 84 7.07 11.17 -9.56
C GLY A 84 7.38 11.13 -11.07
N GLY A 85 7.59 9.92 -11.59
CA GLY A 85 7.54 9.66 -13.02
C GLY A 85 6.12 9.96 -13.58
N PRO A 86 5.96 10.19 -14.91
CA PRO A 86 4.72 10.71 -15.49
C PRO A 86 3.43 10.03 -15.01
N PRO A 87 3.31 8.70 -14.96
CA PRO A 87 2.05 8.07 -14.52
C PRO A 87 1.71 8.36 -13.06
N ILE A 88 2.72 8.43 -12.19
CA ILE A 88 2.53 8.67 -10.76
C ILE A 88 2.32 10.16 -10.49
N ALA A 89 3.10 11.04 -11.13
CA ALA A 89 2.95 12.48 -11.00
C ALA A 89 1.56 12.95 -11.45
N ASP A 90 1.07 12.44 -12.59
CA ASP A 90 -0.26 12.75 -13.12
C ASP A 90 -1.35 12.29 -12.15
N ALA A 91 -1.24 11.07 -11.63
CA ALA A 91 -2.17 10.51 -10.65
C ALA A 91 -2.16 11.32 -9.34
N ALA A 92 -0.99 11.64 -8.82
CA ALA A 92 -0.83 12.46 -7.62
C ALA A 92 -1.41 13.87 -7.81
N THR A 93 -1.21 14.48 -8.98
CA THR A 93 -1.81 15.79 -9.32
C THR A 93 -3.34 15.76 -9.29
N VAL A 94 -3.97 14.66 -9.71
CA VAL A 94 -5.42 14.48 -9.56
C VAL A 94 -5.81 14.47 -8.08
N VAL A 95 -5.09 13.69 -7.26
CA VAL A 95 -5.37 13.60 -5.82
C VAL A 95 -5.15 14.95 -5.14
N VAL A 96 -4.06 15.66 -5.45
CA VAL A 96 -3.78 17.04 -4.93
C VAL A 96 -4.99 17.96 -5.16
N ARG A 97 -5.56 17.95 -6.36
CA ARG A 97 -6.76 18.74 -6.67
C ARG A 97 -7.99 18.30 -5.90
N MET A 98 -8.17 16.97 -5.72
CA MET A 98 -9.33 16.42 -5.00
C MET A 98 -9.34 16.82 -3.54
N VAL A 99 -8.19 16.79 -2.88
CA VAL A 99 -8.05 17.09 -1.45
C VAL A 99 -7.66 18.53 -1.17
N ASN A 100 -7.38 19.32 -2.20
CA ASN A 100 -6.88 20.69 -2.10
C ASN A 100 -5.62 20.76 -1.23
N ALA A 101 -4.64 19.88 -1.51
CA ALA A 101 -3.41 19.77 -0.74
C ALA A 101 -2.59 21.06 -0.80
N THR A 102 -2.11 21.54 0.36
CA THR A 102 -1.38 22.81 0.47
C THR A 102 -0.10 22.72 1.29
N ARG A 103 0.08 21.69 2.11
CA ARG A 103 1.22 21.54 3.02
C ARG A 103 2.20 20.51 2.49
N GLY A 104 3.45 20.95 2.22
CA GLY A 104 4.56 20.05 1.90
C GLY A 104 5.19 19.42 3.14
N PHE A 105 6.21 18.59 2.90
CA PHE A 105 7.05 18.04 3.97
C PHE A 105 7.87 19.13 4.66
N GLU A 106 8.13 18.94 5.94
CA GLU A 106 9.05 19.75 6.74
C GLU A 106 10.51 19.44 6.35
N THR A 107 11.42 20.31 6.79
CA THR A 107 12.85 20.29 6.40
C THR A 107 13.50 18.94 6.68
N ASP A 108 13.26 18.36 7.86
CA ASP A 108 13.86 17.07 8.27
C ASP A 108 13.36 15.91 7.40
N ALA A 109 12.07 15.90 7.10
CA ALA A 109 11.48 14.91 6.20
C ALA A 109 12.02 15.05 4.75
N LEU A 110 12.25 16.29 4.28
CA LEU A 110 12.87 16.55 2.98
C LEU A 110 14.33 16.08 2.97
N ALA A 111 15.08 16.22 4.07
CA ALA A 111 16.44 15.71 4.16
C ALA A 111 16.48 14.18 3.99
N LEU A 112 15.56 13.45 4.64
CA LEU A 112 15.43 11.99 4.46
C LEU A 112 15.09 11.61 3.00
N LEU A 113 14.17 12.33 2.39
CA LEU A 113 13.79 12.10 0.99
C LEU A 113 14.95 12.37 0.03
N ASN A 114 15.73 13.42 0.25
CA ASN A 114 16.92 13.73 -0.54
C ASN A 114 17.98 12.63 -0.38
N ALA A 115 18.30 12.22 0.84
CA ALA A 115 19.23 11.12 1.09
C ALA A 115 18.80 9.82 0.41
N ALA A 116 17.50 9.49 0.46
CA ALA A 116 16.94 8.32 -0.23
C ALA A 116 17.04 8.47 -1.77
N GLN A 117 16.79 9.66 -2.32
CA GLN A 117 16.93 9.94 -3.76
C GLN A 117 18.37 9.78 -4.22
N ASP A 118 19.33 10.28 -3.46
CA ASP A 118 20.76 10.18 -3.77
C ASP A 118 21.20 8.72 -3.76
N ALA A 119 20.81 7.95 -2.73
CA ALA A 119 21.11 6.52 -2.64
C ALA A 119 20.51 5.71 -3.80
N VAL A 120 19.26 5.97 -4.17
CA VAL A 120 18.62 5.32 -5.32
C VAL A 120 19.31 5.73 -6.62
N THR A 121 19.69 6.97 -6.78
CA THR A 121 20.40 7.47 -7.98
C THR A 121 21.76 6.82 -8.11
N GLN A 122 22.50 6.71 -7.01
CA GLN A 122 23.80 6.03 -6.96
C GLN A 122 23.64 4.53 -7.26
N ALA A 123 22.68 3.85 -6.64
CA ALA A 123 22.42 2.43 -6.90
C ALA A 123 22.02 2.13 -8.35
N VAL A 124 21.42 3.12 -9.05
CA VAL A 124 21.11 3.02 -10.49
C VAL A 124 22.37 3.22 -11.32
N ALA A 125 23.26 4.17 -10.96
CA ALA A 125 24.48 4.48 -11.69
C ALA A 125 25.55 3.39 -11.57
N ASP A 126 25.72 2.81 -10.36
CA ASP A 126 26.73 1.79 -10.07
C ASP A 126 26.38 0.42 -10.65
N GLY A 127 25.14 0.25 -11.14
CA GLY A 127 24.62 -1.04 -11.59
C GLY A 127 24.33 -1.99 -10.42
N PRO A 128 23.86 -3.20 -10.70
CA PRO A 128 23.56 -4.18 -9.65
C PRO A 128 24.87 -4.69 -9.06
N LEU A 129 25.32 -4.08 -7.98
CA LEU A 129 26.35 -4.65 -7.13
C LEU A 129 25.84 -6.02 -6.60
N ALA A 130 26.74 -6.99 -6.51
CA ALA A 130 26.50 -8.22 -5.76
C ALA A 130 26.38 -7.83 -4.26
N GLY A 131 25.25 -7.22 -3.92
CA GLY A 131 24.98 -6.68 -2.60
C GLY A 131 24.58 -7.77 -1.61
N ALA A 132 24.54 -7.40 -0.35
CA ALA A 132 24.26 -8.22 0.82
C ALA A 132 22.97 -9.08 0.73
N CYS A 133 22.07 -8.79 -0.19
CA CYS A 133 20.82 -9.55 -0.38
C CYS A 133 20.97 -10.81 -1.24
N GLY A 134 22.16 -11.16 -1.73
CA GLY A 134 22.38 -12.36 -2.54
C GLY A 134 21.63 -12.37 -3.88
N LEU A 135 21.08 -11.23 -4.30
CA LEU A 135 20.50 -11.05 -5.62
C LEU A 135 21.65 -10.87 -6.60
N ALA A 136 22.19 -11.99 -7.07
CA ALA A 136 23.23 -12.00 -8.09
C ALA A 136 22.78 -11.23 -9.34
N TYR A 137 23.76 -10.76 -10.13
CA TYR A 137 23.58 -10.02 -11.37
C TYR A 137 22.33 -10.43 -12.14
N VAL A 138 21.35 -9.54 -12.20
CA VAL A 138 20.10 -9.73 -12.93
C VAL A 138 20.10 -8.72 -14.09
N GLY A 139 19.92 -9.21 -15.31
CA GLY A 139 19.83 -8.34 -16.49
C GLY A 139 18.72 -7.29 -16.36
N LEU A 140 18.80 -6.22 -17.17
CA LEU A 140 17.87 -5.09 -17.13
C LEU A 140 16.38 -5.49 -17.26
N ASP A 141 16.11 -6.54 -18.04
CA ASP A 141 14.74 -7.04 -18.26
C ASP A 141 14.27 -8.05 -17.20
N HIS A 142 15.11 -8.38 -16.22
CA HIS A 142 14.74 -9.34 -15.21
C HIS A 142 13.80 -8.73 -14.18
N PRO A 143 12.70 -9.39 -13.76
CA PRO A 143 11.72 -8.85 -12.82
C PRO A 143 12.31 -8.39 -11.47
N LEU A 144 13.41 -9.01 -11.04
CA LEU A 144 14.09 -8.65 -9.79
C LEU A 144 15.05 -7.46 -9.92
N HIS A 145 15.29 -6.93 -11.13
CA HIS A 145 16.27 -5.87 -11.34
C HIS A 145 15.97 -4.61 -10.49
N GLY A 146 14.70 -4.20 -10.46
CA GLY A 146 14.28 -3.07 -9.63
C GLY A 146 14.49 -3.32 -8.12
N LEU A 147 14.19 -4.53 -7.65
CA LEU A 147 14.41 -4.89 -6.25
C LEU A 147 15.91 -4.96 -5.91
N ALA A 148 16.75 -5.44 -6.81
CA ALA A 148 18.21 -5.46 -6.60
C ALA A 148 18.76 -4.03 -6.42
N ARG A 149 18.24 -3.07 -7.21
CA ARG A 149 18.59 -1.64 -7.05
C ARG A 149 18.08 -1.07 -5.74
N ALA A 150 16.86 -1.43 -5.34
CA ALA A 150 16.30 -1.02 -4.06
C ALA A 150 17.12 -1.57 -2.88
N ALA A 151 17.59 -2.82 -2.98
CA ALA A 151 18.47 -3.43 -2.00
C ALA A 151 19.84 -2.73 -1.93
N ALA A 152 20.43 -2.38 -3.07
CA ALA A 152 21.67 -1.60 -3.12
C ALA A 152 21.51 -0.21 -2.48
N ALA A 153 20.37 0.44 -2.66
CA ALA A 153 20.06 1.70 -1.97
C ALA A 153 19.94 1.50 -0.44
N VAL A 154 19.40 0.37 0.03
CA VAL A 154 19.40 0.02 1.46
C VAL A 154 20.84 -0.10 1.99
N ASP A 155 21.72 -0.79 1.26
CA ASP A 155 23.13 -0.96 1.67
C ASP A 155 23.87 0.39 1.82
N LEU A 156 23.50 1.39 1.01
CA LEU A 156 24.04 2.76 1.13
C LEU A 156 23.48 3.51 2.35
N LEU A 157 22.21 3.28 2.69
CA LEU A 157 21.50 4.02 3.74
C LEU A 157 21.59 3.38 5.13
N ILE A 158 21.83 2.07 5.23
CA ILE A 158 21.74 1.34 6.50
C ILE A 158 22.63 1.87 7.61
N ARG A 159 23.75 2.52 7.26
CA ARG A 159 24.68 3.09 8.23
C ARG A 159 24.39 4.56 8.56
N ALA A 160 23.45 5.18 7.85
CA ALA A 160 23.05 6.54 8.14
C ALA A 160 22.15 6.53 9.41
N PRO A 161 22.46 7.36 10.44
CA PRO A 161 21.71 7.36 11.69
C PRO A 161 20.21 7.54 11.52
N ASP A 162 19.81 8.38 10.57
CA ASP A 162 18.43 8.72 10.30
C ASP A 162 17.63 7.57 9.65
N PHE A 163 18.32 6.54 9.15
CA PHE A 163 17.71 5.32 8.60
C PHE A 163 17.85 4.11 9.51
N ALA A 164 18.78 4.15 10.49
CA ALA A 164 19.00 3.03 11.38
C ALA A 164 17.76 2.78 12.27
N GLU A 165 17.20 1.59 12.18
CA GLU A 165 16.09 1.15 13.02
C GLU A 165 16.62 0.51 14.30
N GLY A 166 16.12 0.94 15.44
CA GLY A 166 16.44 0.33 16.73
C GLY A 166 15.84 -1.08 16.84
N ALA A 167 16.45 -1.91 17.69
CA ALA A 167 15.76 -3.07 18.20
C ALA A 167 14.67 -2.57 19.16
N GLY A 168 13.40 -2.87 18.93
CA GLY A 168 12.37 -2.61 19.93
C GLY A 168 12.72 -3.30 21.26
N HIS A 169 11.91 -3.12 22.26
CA HIS A 169 12.13 -3.73 23.58
C HIS A 169 10.86 -4.44 24.07
N GLU A 170 11.05 -5.49 24.86
CA GLU A 170 9.94 -6.11 25.55
C GLU A 170 9.54 -5.24 26.76
N ALA A 171 8.25 -4.96 26.87
CA ALA A 171 7.66 -4.30 28.02
C ALA A 171 6.67 -5.25 28.72
N LEU A 172 6.56 -5.11 30.02
CA LEU A 172 5.60 -5.83 30.85
C LEU A 172 4.39 -4.92 31.13
N LEU A 173 3.25 -5.29 30.56
CA LEU A 173 1.98 -4.68 30.92
C LEU A 173 1.40 -5.45 32.12
N SER A 174 1.43 -4.82 33.30
CA SER A 174 0.85 -5.39 34.52
C SER A 174 -0.65 -5.10 34.55
N LEU A 175 -1.46 -6.15 34.49
CA LEU A 175 -2.89 -6.10 34.72
C LEU A 175 -3.19 -6.62 36.15
N PRO A 176 -4.38 -6.32 36.73
CA PRO A 176 -4.70 -6.74 38.12
C PRO A 176 -4.54 -8.22 38.40
N SER A 177 -4.73 -9.08 37.38
CA SER A 177 -4.68 -10.54 37.53
C SER A 177 -3.52 -11.24 36.82
N ARG A 178 -2.80 -10.53 35.96
CA ARG A 178 -1.71 -11.09 35.12
C ARG A 178 -0.76 -10.03 34.58
N SER A 179 0.45 -10.44 34.24
CA SER A 179 1.37 -9.61 33.45
C SER A 179 1.47 -10.16 32.05
N ILE A 180 1.37 -9.29 31.05
CA ILE A 180 1.49 -9.62 29.63
C ILE A 180 2.81 -9.01 29.13
N ARG A 181 3.67 -9.84 28.56
CA ARG A 181 4.82 -9.31 27.78
C ARG A 181 4.31 -8.84 26.43
N HIS A 182 4.65 -7.63 26.06
CA HIS A 182 4.38 -7.12 24.73
C HIS A 182 5.65 -6.45 24.19
N TYR A 183 5.82 -6.55 22.88
CA TYR A 183 6.96 -5.96 22.20
C TYR A 183 6.59 -4.54 21.75
N ILE A 184 7.41 -3.57 22.18
CA ILE A 184 7.31 -2.19 21.73
C ILE A 184 8.34 -2.01 20.61
N ALA A 185 7.85 -1.76 19.40
CA ALA A 185 8.71 -1.44 18.26
C ALA A 185 9.48 -0.13 18.54
N SER A 186 10.66 -0.01 17.95
CA SER A 186 11.40 1.26 17.95
C SER A 186 10.61 2.36 17.22
N GLU A 187 10.96 3.60 17.48
CA GLU A 187 10.47 4.72 16.69
C GLU A 187 10.84 4.53 15.21
N PRO A 188 9.94 4.90 14.29
CA PRO A 188 10.19 4.78 12.87
C PRO A 188 11.33 5.71 12.43
N ALA A 189 12.24 5.16 11.61
CA ALA A 189 13.31 5.93 10.97
C ALA A 189 12.97 6.21 9.49
N GLY A 190 13.97 6.42 8.64
CA GLY A 190 13.83 6.88 7.27
C GLY A 190 13.30 5.87 6.23
N CYS A 191 12.96 4.63 6.60
CA CYS A 191 12.50 3.60 5.66
C CYS A 191 11.34 4.08 4.76
N TRP A 192 10.40 4.85 5.30
CA TRP A 192 9.27 5.43 4.56
C TRP A 192 9.75 6.32 3.40
N ALA A 193 10.86 7.06 3.58
CA ALA A 193 11.38 7.95 2.55
C ALA A 193 11.92 7.14 1.36
N LEU A 194 12.66 6.06 1.63
CA LEU A 194 13.12 5.16 0.56
C LEU A 194 11.94 4.55 -0.20
N ASN A 195 10.94 4.01 0.49
CA ASN A 195 9.75 3.44 -0.15
C ASN A 195 9.03 4.46 -1.03
N LEU A 196 8.90 5.71 -0.58
CA LEU A 196 8.25 6.76 -1.35
C LEU A 196 9.06 7.13 -2.61
N VAL A 197 10.39 7.20 -2.50
CA VAL A 197 11.31 7.44 -3.64
C VAL A 197 11.24 6.31 -4.66
N LEU A 198 11.20 5.05 -4.22
CA LEU A 198 11.10 3.90 -5.13
C LEU A 198 9.81 3.94 -5.95
N VAL A 199 8.69 4.32 -5.34
CA VAL A 199 7.40 4.52 -6.03
C VAL A 199 7.50 5.69 -7.02
N ALA A 200 8.02 6.83 -6.59
CA ALA A 200 8.15 8.02 -7.44
C ALA A 200 9.02 7.75 -8.68
N ARG A 201 10.12 7.03 -8.52
CA ARG A 201 11.06 6.71 -9.60
C ARG A 201 10.62 5.54 -10.47
N GLY A 202 9.57 4.81 -10.09
CA GLY A 202 9.13 3.61 -10.80
C GLY A 202 10.21 2.51 -10.88
N ILE A 203 11.07 2.43 -9.88
CA ILE A 203 12.18 1.46 -9.83
C ILE A 203 11.64 0.03 -9.69
N VAL A 204 10.56 -0.13 -8.97
CA VAL A 204 9.85 -1.41 -8.82
C VAL A 204 8.49 -1.26 -9.50
N PRO A 205 7.86 -2.33 -10.03
CA PRO A 205 6.43 -2.29 -10.39
C PRO A 205 5.65 -1.62 -9.26
N PRO A 206 4.48 -1.05 -9.48
CA PRO A 206 3.76 -0.24 -8.48
C PRO A 206 3.39 -1.04 -7.23
N VAL A 207 4.43 -1.49 -6.52
CA VAL A 207 4.38 -2.13 -5.21
C VAL A 207 4.87 -1.09 -4.21
N THR A 208 3.98 -0.65 -3.35
CA THR A 208 4.29 0.34 -2.32
C THR A 208 4.78 -0.35 -1.04
N GLY A 209 5.73 0.27 -0.34
CA GLY A 209 6.24 -0.28 0.91
C GLY A 209 6.96 -1.63 0.74
N ILE A 210 7.65 -1.83 -0.37
CA ILE A 210 8.33 -3.09 -0.71
C ILE A 210 9.54 -3.37 0.18
N ILE A 211 10.13 -2.32 0.77
CA ILE A 211 11.25 -2.44 1.70
C ILE A 211 10.71 -2.45 3.13
N PRO A 212 10.85 -3.53 3.90
CA PRO A 212 10.42 -3.55 5.30
C PRO A 212 11.41 -2.80 6.19
N ARG A 213 10.92 -2.17 7.26
CA ARG A 213 11.73 -1.49 8.27
C ARG A 213 12.84 -2.39 8.84
N THR A 214 12.57 -3.68 8.99
CA THR A 214 13.52 -4.65 9.55
C THR A 214 14.85 -4.72 8.82
N VAL A 215 14.93 -4.33 7.54
CA VAL A 215 16.21 -4.34 6.81
C VAL A 215 17.18 -3.26 7.29
N PHE A 216 16.69 -2.23 7.98
CA PHE A 216 17.49 -1.16 8.57
C PHE A 216 17.94 -1.44 10.02
N ARG A 217 17.62 -2.60 10.57
CA ARG A 217 18.04 -3.01 11.90
C ARG A 217 19.49 -3.47 11.88
N LEU A 218 20.35 -2.76 12.62
CA LEU A 218 21.77 -3.06 12.70
C LEU A 218 22.09 -4.28 13.59
N ASP A 219 21.17 -4.68 14.45
CA ASP A 219 21.29 -5.85 15.33
C ASP A 219 21.00 -7.18 14.62
N LEU A 220 20.47 -7.15 13.40
CA LEU A 220 20.21 -8.34 12.60
C LEU A 220 21.41 -8.68 11.70
N ALA A 221 21.69 -9.97 11.56
CA ALA A 221 22.67 -10.45 10.59
C ALA A 221 22.22 -10.19 9.15
N ASP A 222 23.16 -10.04 8.21
CA ASP A 222 22.88 -9.78 6.80
C ASP A 222 21.94 -10.84 6.17
N ALA A 223 22.15 -12.11 6.53
CA ALA A 223 21.29 -13.19 6.06
C ALA A 223 19.84 -13.09 6.56
N GLU A 224 19.62 -12.59 7.77
CA GLU A 224 18.30 -12.37 8.35
C GLU A 224 17.61 -11.19 7.67
N ARG A 225 18.33 -10.09 7.44
CA ARG A 225 17.84 -8.93 6.69
C ARG A 225 17.45 -9.30 5.26
N ALA A 226 18.29 -10.06 4.55
CA ALA A 226 18.01 -10.55 3.21
C ALA A 226 16.76 -11.45 3.17
N THR A 227 16.62 -12.34 4.15
CA THR A 227 15.44 -13.20 4.27
C THR A 227 14.18 -12.39 4.53
N ALA A 228 14.24 -11.41 5.43
CA ALA A 228 13.12 -10.51 5.73
C ALA A 228 12.71 -9.68 4.49
N LEU A 229 13.68 -9.16 3.73
CA LEU A 229 13.43 -8.42 2.50
C LEU A 229 12.69 -9.28 1.47
N VAL A 230 13.20 -10.46 1.17
CA VAL A 230 12.61 -11.36 0.15
C VAL A 230 11.21 -11.80 0.54
N ALA A 231 11.02 -12.24 1.79
CA ALA A 231 9.72 -12.69 2.28
C ALA A 231 8.68 -11.55 2.28
N HIS A 232 9.07 -10.36 2.72
CA HIS A 232 8.19 -9.19 2.71
C HIS A 232 7.85 -8.76 1.27
N SER A 233 8.87 -8.59 0.42
CA SER A 233 8.68 -8.17 -0.97
C SER A 233 7.80 -9.14 -1.77
N ASN A 234 7.94 -10.45 -1.52
CA ASN A 234 7.09 -11.46 -2.16
C ASN A 234 5.62 -11.30 -1.74
N ARG A 235 5.36 -11.10 -0.46
CA ARG A 235 4.02 -10.87 0.06
C ARG A 235 3.38 -9.60 -0.52
N GLU A 236 4.13 -8.49 -0.54
CA GLU A 236 3.64 -7.22 -1.09
C GLU A 236 3.38 -7.32 -2.61
N ALA A 237 4.27 -8.00 -3.36
CA ALA A 237 4.10 -8.22 -4.79
C ALA A 237 2.86 -9.07 -5.12
N LEU A 238 2.63 -10.16 -4.38
CA LEU A 238 1.44 -11.01 -4.54
C LEU A 238 0.16 -10.24 -4.22
N ALA A 239 0.17 -9.46 -3.15
CA ALA A 239 -0.97 -8.64 -2.76
C ALA A 239 -1.26 -7.56 -3.80
N ALA A 240 -0.24 -6.87 -4.31
CA ALA A 240 -0.40 -5.87 -5.37
C ALA A 240 -0.96 -6.50 -6.66
N PHE A 241 -0.50 -7.70 -7.03
CA PHE A 241 -1.04 -8.43 -8.19
C PHE A 241 -2.53 -8.79 -7.99
N THR A 242 -2.89 -9.35 -6.85
CA THR A 242 -4.29 -9.69 -6.53
C THR A 242 -5.19 -8.46 -6.54
N ASN A 243 -4.70 -7.33 -6.00
CA ASN A 243 -5.43 -6.06 -6.04
C ASN A 243 -5.59 -5.55 -7.47
N PHE A 244 -4.58 -5.71 -8.31
CA PHE A 244 -4.64 -5.32 -9.72
C PHE A 244 -5.68 -6.14 -10.49
N GLU A 245 -5.70 -7.46 -10.37
CA GLU A 245 -6.71 -8.33 -11.00
C GLU A 245 -8.13 -7.99 -10.54
N ARG A 246 -8.32 -7.76 -9.23
CA ARG A 246 -9.60 -7.33 -8.68
C ARG A 246 -10.05 -5.99 -9.26
N MET A 247 -9.15 -5.02 -9.31
CA MET A 247 -9.41 -3.69 -9.87
C MET A 247 -9.82 -3.79 -11.34
N GLU A 248 -9.13 -4.58 -12.15
CA GLU A 248 -9.45 -4.78 -13.56
C GLU A 248 -10.85 -5.39 -13.74
N SER A 249 -11.18 -6.42 -12.96
CA SER A 249 -12.52 -7.04 -12.94
C SER A 249 -13.61 -6.04 -12.56
N VAL A 250 -13.37 -5.20 -11.55
CA VAL A 250 -14.32 -4.18 -11.08
C VAL A 250 -14.51 -3.08 -12.13
N LEU A 251 -13.46 -2.67 -12.82
CA LEU A 251 -13.53 -1.70 -13.91
C LEU A 251 -14.34 -2.25 -15.09
N GLY A 252 -14.15 -3.51 -15.46
CA GLY A 252 -14.88 -4.19 -16.52
C GLY A 252 -16.40 -4.14 -16.27
N ARG A 253 -16.82 -4.57 -15.07
CA ARG A 253 -18.24 -4.53 -14.67
C ARG A 253 -18.82 -3.12 -14.71
N GLY A 254 -18.08 -2.12 -14.24
CA GLY A 254 -18.54 -0.73 -14.30
C GLY A 254 -18.71 -0.24 -15.74
N ARG A 255 -17.81 -0.65 -16.63
CA ARG A 255 -17.89 -0.30 -18.05
C ARG A 255 -19.16 -0.89 -18.69
N ASP A 256 -19.46 -2.15 -18.41
CA ASP A 256 -20.63 -2.84 -18.92
C ASP A 256 -21.93 -2.21 -18.39
N ALA A 257 -21.97 -1.88 -17.10
CA ALA A 257 -23.13 -1.23 -16.48
C ALA A 257 -23.39 0.20 -16.98
N LEU A 258 -22.37 0.88 -17.50
CA LEU A 258 -22.44 2.27 -17.96
C LEU A 258 -22.51 2.40 -19.49
N VAL A 259 -22.58 1.29 -20.23
CA VAL A 259 -22.55 1.27 -21.70
C VAL A 259 -23.69 2.08 -22.34
N GLY A 260 -24.85 2.15 -21.70
CA GLY A 260 -26.01 2.89 -22.17
C GLY A 260 -25.97 4.42 -21.97
N LEU A 261 -24.94 4.94 -21.32
CA LEU A 261 -24.83 6.37 -21.05
C LEU A 261 -24.30 7.15 -22.26
N SER A 262 -24.69 8.42 -22.36
CA SER A 262 -24.18 9.34 -23.37
C SER A 262 -22.64 9.37 -23.39
N ARG A 263 -22.05 9.53 -24.59
CA ARG A 263 -20.60 9.70 -24.78
C ARG A 263 -20.00 10.86 -23.97
N ASN A 264 -20.80 11.86 -23.64
CA ASN A 264 -20.41 13.01 -22.83
C ASN A 264 -20.52 12.74 -21.32
N ALA A 265 -21.03 11.57 -20.91
CA ALA A 265 -21.15 11.24 -19.50
C ALA A 265 -19.76 11.00 -18.88
N ARG A 266 -19.48 11.70 -17.79
CA ARG A 266 -18.26 11.53 -17.01
C ARG A 266 -18.38 10.43 -15.95
N ALA A 267 -19.45 9.62 -16.00
CA ALA A 267 -19.73 8.56 -15.02
C ALA A 267 -18.63 7.48 -15.03
N VAL A 268 -18.12 7.10 -16.21
CA VAL A 268 -17.00 6.15 -16.33
C VAL A 268 -15.75 6.70 -15.63
N GLN A 269 -15.44 8.00 -15.81
CA GLN A 269 -14.31 8.63 -15.15
C GLN A 269 -14.51 8.74 -13.63
N ALA A 270 -15.73 9.06 -13.18
CA ALA A 270 -16.07 9.05 -11.76
C ALA A 270 -15.94 7.64 -11.16
N TRP A 271 -16.37 6.60 -11.88
CA TRP A 271 -16.19 5.22 -11.49
C TRP A 271 -14.70 4.83 -11.36
N THR A 272 -13.87 5.22 -12.34
CA THR A 272 -12.42 5.04 -12.31
C THR A 272 -11.80 5.59 -11.03
N LEU A 273 -12.20 6.80 -10.60
CA LEU A 273 -11.73 7.42 -9.37
C LEU A 273 -12.18 6.65 -8.12
N LEU A 274 -13.44 6.21 -8.08
CA LEU A 274 -13.98 5.44 -6.95
C LEU A 274 -13.28 4.08 -6.80
N VAL A 275 -12.99 3.41 -7.91
CA VAL A 275 -12.28 2.11 -7.89
C VAL A 275 -10.86 2.26 -7.40
N ALA A 276 -10.16 3.34 -7.81
CA ALA A 276 -8.77 3.57 -7.44
C ALA A 276 -8.60 4.09 -6.01
N LEU A 277 -9.44 5.05 -5.61
CA LEU A 277 -9.23 5.86 -4.41
C LEU A 277 -10.22 5.53 -3.28
N GLY A 278 -11.27 4.76 -3.59
CA GLY A 278 -12.31 4.42 -2.63
C GLY A 278 -13.37 5.51 -2.47
N PRO A 279 -14.01 5.59 -1.30
CA PRO A 279 -15.06 6.57 -1.01
C PRO A 279 -14.57 8.00 -1.24
N THR A 280 -15.42 8.82 -1.88
CA THR A 280 -15.11 10.21 -2.21
C THR A 280 -16.34 11.10 -2.01
N THR A 281 -16.15 12.39 -1.81
CA THR A 281 -17.25 13.35 -1.75
C THR A 281 -17.58 13.90 -3.14
N ARG A 282 -18.83 14.36 -3.35
CA ARG A 282 -19.23 15.04 -4.59
C ARG A 282 -18.37 16.28 -4.87
N LYS A 283 -17.90 16.98 -3.82
CA LYS A 283 -16.97 18.11 -3.95
C LYS A 283 -15.65 17.66 -4.55
N GLN A 284 -15.10 16.54 -4.10
CA GLN A 284 -13.87 15.98 -4.64
C GLN A 284 -14.03 15.54 -6.11
N LEU A 285 -15.18 14.93 -6.47
CA LEU A 285 -15.49 14.63 -7.88
C LEU A 285 -15.58 15.89 -8.75
N THR A 286 -16.13 16.99 -8.23
CA THR A 286 -16.14 18.30 -8.90
C THR A 286 -14.73 18.74 -9.24
N HIS A 287 -13.80 18.68 -8.29
CA HIS A 287 -12.41 19.11 -8.46
C HIS A 287 -11.63 18.16 -9.40
N ALA A 288 -11.83 16.84 -9.28
CA ALA A 288 -11.14 15.85 -10.11
C ALA A 288 -11.53 15.92 -11.59
N LEU A 289 -12.83 16.10 -11.86
CA LEU A 289 -13.39 16.00 -13.20
C LEU A 289 -13.61 17.36 -13.88
N GLY A 290 -13.35 18.46 -13.17
CA GLY A 290 -13.63 19.81 -13.68
C GLY A 290 -15.12 20.04 -13.95
N LEU A 291 -16.00 19.47 -13.10
CA LEU A 291 -17.45 19.57 -13.24
C LEU A 291 -18.02 20.68 -12.35
N SER A 292 -19.20 21.17 -12.68
CA SER A 292 -20.02 21.93 -11.73
C SER A 292 -20.55 21.01 -10.62
N ARG A 293 -21.01 21.58 -9.51
CA ARG A 293 -21.65 20.83 -8.42
C ARG A 293 -22.84 19.99 -8.91
N ALA A 294 -23.67 20.55 -9.78
CA ALA A 294 -24.80 19.84 -10.38
C ALA A 294 -24.30 18.68 -11.30
N GLY A 295 -23.23 18.93 -12.08
CA GLY A 295 -22.62 17.91 -12.92
C GLY A 295 -22.09 16.73 -12.12
N ALA A 296 -21.39 16.97 -11.01
CA ALA A 296 -20.91 15.92 -10.12
C ALA A 296 -22.07 15.12 -9.48
N ASP A 297 -23.16 15.80 -9.11
CA ASP A 297 -24.34 15.15 -8.56
C ASP A 297 -25.04 14.24 -9.61
N ILE A 298 -25.12 14.68 -10.86
CA ILE A 298 -25.64 13.86 -11.97
C ILE A 298 -24.81 12.59 -12.14
N GLN A 299 -23.46 12.69 -12.15
CA GLN A 299 -22.60 11.52 -12.29
C GLN A 299 -22.72 10.56 -11.08
N ALA A 300 -22.79 11.10 -9.87
CA ALA A 300 -22.97 10.29 -8.66
C ALA A 300 -24.31 9.53 -8.68
N ARG A 301 -25.40 10.18 -9.12
CA ARG A 301 -26.71 9.52 -9.28
C ARG A 301 -26.69 8.47 -10.41
N ALA A 302 -26.01 8.74 -11.52
CA ALA A 302 -25.86 7.78 -12.59
C ALA A 302 -25.13 6.51 -12.12
N LEU A 303 -24.07 6.65 -11.31
CA LEU A 303 -23.39 5.51 -10.71
C LEU A 303 -24.30 4.74 -9.73
N ALA A 304 -25.09 5.47 -8.93
CA ALA A 304 -26.04 4.82 -8.01
C ALA A 304 -27.15 4.09 -8.74
N ALA A 305 -27.70 4.67 -9.80
CA ALA A 305 -28.71 4.04 -10.65
C ALA A 305 -28.19 2.79 -11.36
N ALA A 306 -26.91 2.77 -11.73
CA ALA A 306 -26.22 1.59 -12.28
C ALA A 306 -25.84 0.55 -11.21
N GLY A 307 -26.14 0.77 -9.92
CA GLY A 307 -25.77 -0.13 -8.83
C GLY A 307 -24.25 -0.15 -8.51
N LEU A 308 -23.49 0.82 -9.03
CA LEU A 308 -22.04 0.90 -8.86
C LEU A 308 -21.62 1.69 -7.63
N ALA A 309 -22.49 2.54 -7.10
CA ALA A 309 -22.18 3.35 -5.92
C ALA A 309 -23.37 3.49 -4.99
N VAL A 310 -23.07 3.75 -3.72
CA VAL A 310 -24.05 4.13 -2.69
C VAL A 310 -23.84 5.60 -2.35
N LEU A 311 -24.93 6.36 -2.29
CA LEU A 311 -24.91 7.77 -1.90
C LEU A 311 -25.15 7.89 -0.40
N GLY A 312 -24.14 8.39 0.31
CA GLY A 312 -24.21 8.63 1.74
C GLY A 312 -24.55 10.06 2.12
N THR A 313 -24.63 10.32 3.42
CA THR A 313 -24.79 11.64 4.01
C THR A 313 -23.57 12.54 3.71
N GLY A 314 -23.74 13.86 3.77
CA GLY A 314 -22.64 14.80 3.51
C GLY A 314 -22.11 14.81 2.07
N GLY A 315 -22.82 14.15 1.13
CA GLY A 315 -22.41 14.06 -0.27
C GLY A 315 -21.35 12.97 -0.52
N LEU A 316 -21.20 12.03 0.39
CA LEU A 316 -20.31 10.87 0.21
C LEU A 316 -20.84 9.96 -0.90
N VAL A 317 -19.91 9.46 -1.71
CA VAL A 317 -20.15 8.47 -2.77
C VAL A 317 -19.21 7.31 -2.51
N THR A 318 -19.77 6.17 -2.13
CA THR A 318 -19.01 4.96 -1.80
C THR A 318 -19.18 3.94 -2.91
N PRO A 319 -18.10 3.33 -3.44
CA PRO A 319 -18.23 2.30 -4.45
C PRO A 319 -18.99 1.09 -3.89
N ALA A 320 -20.02 0.65 -4.60
CA ALA A 320 -20.70 -0.60 -4.32
C ALA A 320 -19.87 -1.76 -4.89
N LEU A 321 -18.82 -2.13 -4.18
CA LEU A 321 -18.00 -3.27 -4.55
C LEU A 321 -18.75 -4.55 -4.15
N PRO A 322 -18.72 -5.61 -4.98
CA PRO A 322 -19.20 -6.88 -4.51
C PRO A 322 -18.35 -7.26 -3.31
N VAL A 323 -19.01 -7.60 -2.23
CA VAL A 323 -18.38 -8.33 -1.16
C VAL A 323 -17.81 -9.58 -1.83
N SER A 324 -16.50 -9.63 -2.03
CA SER A 324 -15.88 -10.91 -2.43
C SER A 324 -16.38 -11.91 -1.40
N PRO A 325 -16.98 -13.04 -1.82
CA PRO A 325 -17.18 -14.11 -0.86
C PRO A 325 -15.82 -14.29 -0.18
N PRO A 326 -15.77 -14.45 1.15
CA PRO A 326 -14.51 -14.69 1.82
C PRO A 326 -13.82 -15.74 0.96
N SER A 327 -12.64 -15.38 0.38
CA SER A 327 -11.87 -16.36 -0.40
C SER A 327 -11.87 -17.60 0.45
N PRO A 328 -12.28 -18.78 -0.08
CA PRO A 328 -12.20 -19.99 0.70
C PRO A 328 -10.77 -19.97 1.19
N SER A 329 -10.62 -19.72 2.47
CA SER A 329 -9.34 -19.41 3.10
C SER A 329 -8.38 -20.37 2.47
N ALA A 330 -7.50 -19.89 1.58
CA ALA A 330 -6.36 -20.68 1.19
C ALA A 330 -5.87 -21.13 2.53
N SER A 331 -5.99 -22.40 2.82
CA SER A 331 -5.68 -22.99 4.11
C SER A 331 -4.30 -22.48 4.43
N LEU A 332 -4.27 -21.33 5.09
CA LEU A 332 -3.09 -20.84 5.75
C LEU A 332 -2.79 -22.02 6.65
N ASP A 333 -1.74 -22.75 6.32
CA ASP A 333 -1.14 -23.72 7.21
C ASP A 333 -1.31 -23.11 8.59
N HIS A 334 -2.10 -23.79 9.43
CA HIS A 334 -2.48 -23.27 10.71
C HIS A 334 -1.21 -23.11 11.51
N GLY A 335 -0.57 -21.95 11.35
CA GLY A 335 0.63 -21.62 12.09
C GLY A 335 0.32 -21.71 13.58
N PRO A 336 1.33 -21.88 14.44
CA PRO A 336 1.17 -22.12 15.87
C PRO A 336 0.25 -21.08 16.56
N LEU A 337 0.08 -19.89 15.99
CA LEU A 337 -0.84 -18.86 16.49
C LEU A 337 -2.32 -19.20 16.26
N CYS A 338 -2.69 -19.82 15.12
CA CYS A 338 -4.08 -20.23 14.90
C CYS A 338 -4.44 -21.46 15.76
N ALA A 339 -3.49 -22.37 15.98
CA ALA A 339 -3.67 -23.47 16.93
C ALA A 339 -3.84 -22.93 18.35
N ALA A 340 -3.01 -21.98 18.78
CA ALA A 340 -3.12 -21.33 20.10
C ALA A 340 -4.42 -20.53 20.27
N ALA A 341 -4.94 -19.89 19.23
CA ALA A 341 -6.23 -19.20 19.26
C ALA A 341 -7.39 -20.21 19.41
N ALA A 342 -7.36 -21.32 18.67
CA ALA A 342 -8.36 -22.37 18.80
C ALA A 342 -8.33 -23.04 20.20
N ASP A 343 -7.15 -23.27 20.76
CA ASP A 343 -6.98 -23.79 22.12
C ASP A 343 -7.50 -22.81 23.17
N LEU A 344 -7.33 -21.50 22.94
CA LEU A 344 -7.88 -20.45 23.83
C LEU A 344 -9.41 -20.45 23.79
N ASP A 345 -10.02 -20.54 22.61
CA ASP A 345 -11.48 -20.60 22.46
C ASP A 345 -12.07 -21.85 23.15
N ILE A 346 -11.39 -22.99 23.03
CA ILE A 346 -11.78 -24.22 23.73
C ILE A 346 -11.68 -24.04 25.26
N ALA A 347 -10.61 -23.43 25.76
CA ALA A 347 -10.40 -23.18 27.16
C ALA A 347 -11.44 -22.19 27.72
N MET A 348 -11.77 -21.13 26.98
CA MET A 348 -12.85 -20.18 27.37
C MET A 348 -14.21 -20.85 27.42
N ALA A 349 -14.56 -21.70 26.46
CA ALA A 349 -15.80 -22.47 26.46
C ALA A 349 -15.88 -23.46 27.65
N GLN A 350 -14.76 -24.02 28.10
CA GLN A 350 -14.70 -24.84 29.28
C GLN A 350 -14.94 -24.05 30.57
N ILE A 351 -14.34 -22.86 30.69
CA ILE A 351 -14.54 -21.95 31.82
C ILE A 351 -16.01 -21.54 31.92
N ASP A 352 -16.65 -21.18 30.82
CA ASP A 352 -18.06 -20.80 30.78
C ASP A 352 -18.96 -21.94 31.23
N ARG A 353 -18.66 -23.19 30.83
CA ARG A 353 -19.39 -24.38 31.33
C ARG A 353 -19.23 -24.62 32.83
N LEU A 354 -18.01 -24.38 33.34
CA LEU A 354 -17.76 -24.52 34.79
C LEU A 354 -18.48 -23.44 35.61
N LEU A 355 -18.47 -22.19 35.12
CA LEU A 355 -19.18 -21.08 35.74
C LEU A 355 -20.70 -21.27 35.71
N THR A 356 -21.22 -21.86 34.63
CA THR A 356 -22.68 -22.18 34.54
C THR A 356 -23.10 -23.32 35.47
N ARG A 357 -22.19 -24.25 35.79
CA ARG A 357 -22.45 -25.34 36.77
C ARG A 357 -22.29 -24.91 38.24
N ALA A 358 -21.59 -23.82 38.49
CA ALA A 358 -21.37 -23.29 39.84
C ALA A 358 -22.46 -22.31 40.31
N ARG A 359 -23.43 -21.98 39.45
CA ARG A 359 -24.68 -21.29 39.79
C ARG A 359 -25.84 -22.26 39.96
#